data_243bc825c9836ce9932c34f0840d3b7b
#
_entry.id   243bc825c9836ce9932c34f0840d3b7b
#
_cell.length_a   1.000
_cell.length_b   1.000
_cell.length_c   1.000
_cell.angle_alpha   90.00
_cell.angle_beta   90.00
_cell.angle_gamma   90.00
#
_symmetry.space_group_name_H-M   'P 1'
#
loop_
_entity.id
_entity.type
_entity.pdbx_description
1 polymer ?
#
loop_
_entity_poly.entity_id
_entity_poly.type
_entity_poly.pdbx_seq_one_letter_code
_entity_poly.pdbx_strand_id
1 'polypeptide(L)'
;AYHNHDFEFAPLEGKVPYDLLLERTDPRAVKLEMDLYWTVKGGANPVEYFERHPGRFHLLHVKDMDATPRRFFADVGRGTIDFKSIFARSRKAGVRHYFVENDEPAGSPFDSLRASFDYLRRLEF
;
A
#
# COMPACT_ATOMS: atom_id res chain seq x y z
N ALA A 1 -12.34 5.11 5.46
CA ALA A 1 -11.65 5.01 4.17
C ALA A 1 -11.96 3.67 3.49
N TYR A 2 -11.84 3.60 2.17
CA TYR A 2 -11.92 2.35 1.43
C TYR A 2 -10.56 1.68 1.37
N HIS A 3 -10.48 0.40 1.71
CA HIS A 3 -9.26 -0.42 1.66
C HIS A 3 -9.33 -1.37 0.46
N ASN A 4 -8.24 -1.41 -0.34
CA ASN A 4 -8.12 -2.26 -1.52
C ASN A 4 -7.41 -3.59 -1.26
N HIS A 5 -7.71 -4.57 -2.12
CA HIS A 5 -6.92 -5.77 -2.37
C HIS A 5 -6.36 -5.75 -3.80
N ASP A 6 -5.93 -6.88 -4.31
CA ASP A 6 -5.37 -7.00 -5.66
C ASP A 6 -6.44 -7.05 -6.77
N PHE A 7 -7.62 -7.60 -6.47
CA PHE A 7 -8.65 -7.79 -7.46
C PHE A 7 -9.23 -6.48 -8.02
N GLU A 8 -9.19 -5.36 -7.27
CA GLU A 8 -9.64 -4.06 -7.78
C GLU A 8 -8.73 -3.49 -8.88
N PHE A 9 -7.52 -4.03 -9.03
CA PHE A 9 -6.60 -3.65 -10.11
C PHE A 9 -6.72 -4.54 -11.35
N ALA A 10 -7.43 -5.66 -11.26
CA ALA A 10 -7.71 -6.53 -12.39
C ALA A 10 -8.81 -5.89 -13.29
N PRO A 11 -8.55 -5.69 -14.59
CA PRO A 11 -9.55 -5.08 -15.47
C PRO A 11 -10.82 -5.95 -15.57
N LEU A 12 -11.97 -5.31 -15.38
CA LEU A 12 -13.29 -5.88 -15.59
C LEU A 12 -13.98 -5.09 -16.72
N GLU A 13 -14.38 -5.77 -17.78
CA GLU A 13 -15.00 -5.13 -18.96
C GLU A 13 -14.17 -3.94 -19.51
N GLY A 14 -12.83 -4.09 -19.49
CA GLY A 14 -11.89 -3.08 -19.98
C GLY A 14 -11.67 -1.88 -19.05
N LYS A 15 -12.19 -1.91 -17.82
CA LYS A 15 -12.00 -0.85 -16.83
C LYS A 15 -11.37 -1.41 -15.55
N VAL A 16 -10.53 -0.63 -14.90
CA VAL A 16 -9.96 -0.97 -13.60
C VAL A 16 -10.94 -0.54 -12.50
N PRO A 17 -11.47 -1.45 -11.68
CA PRO A 17 -12.43 -1.13 -10.62
C PRO A 17 -11.95 -0.06 -9.64
N TYR A 18 -10.65 -0.07 -9.29
CA TYR A 18 -10.07 0.93 -8.41
C TYR A 18 -10.11 2.35 -9.01
N ASP A 19 -9.86 2.48 -10.31
CA ASP A 19 -9.96 3.76 -11.01
C ASP A 19 -11.42 4.26 -11.03
N LEU A 20 -12.38 3.36 -11.28
CA LEU A 20 -13.81 3.71 -11.21
C LEU A 20 -14.23 4.20 -9.82
N LEU A 21 -13.73 3.56 -8.77
CA LEU A 21 -13.99 3.97 -7.40
C LEU A 21 -13.46 5.39 -7.13
N LEU A 22 -12.26 5.70 -7.60
CA LEU A 22 -11.66 7.03 -7.50
C LEU A 22 -12.45 8.09 -8.29
N GLU A 23 -12.92 7.75 -9.50
CA GLU A 23 -13.67 8.65 -10.37
C GLU A 23 -15.10 8.92 -9.91
N ARG A 24 -15.77 7.89 -9.35
CA ARG A 24 -17.20 7.92 -9.02
C ARG A 24 -17.52 8.35 -7.59
N THR A 25 -16.51 8.57 -6.76
CA THR A 25 -16.69 8.99 -5.37
C THR A 25 -16.30 10.45 -5.14
N ASP A 26 -17.08 11.17 -4.30
CA ASP A 26 -16.75 12.53 -3.89
C ASP A 26 -15.43 12.53 -3.09
N PRO A 27 -14.38 13.23 -3.57
CA PRO A 27 -13.08 13.26 -2.91
C PRO A 27 -13.10 13.96 -1.53
N ARG A 28 -14.16 14.69 -1.20
CA ARG A 28 -14.34 15.30 0.13
C ARG A 28 -14.85 14.30 1.15
N ALA A 29 -15.74 13.38 0.71
CA ALA A 29 -16.43 12.41 1.56
C ALA A 29 -15.71 11.06 1.62
N VAL A 30 -15.13 10.57 0.51
CA VAL A 30 -14.51 9.26 0.42
C VAL A 30 -12.99 9.39 0.31
N LYS A 31 -12.28 8.84 1.27
CA LYS A 31 -10.82 8.69 1.27
C LYS A 31 -10.44 7.21 1.13
N LEU A 32 -9.22 6.99 0.70
CA LEU A 32 -8.68 5.66 0.48
C LEU A 32 -7.69 5.32 1.59
N GLU A 33 -7.70 4.04 1.95
CA GLU A 33 -6.67 3.36 2.71
C GLU A 33 -5.96 2.42 1.74
N MET A 34 -4.90 2.92 1.10
CA MET A 34 -4.20 2.10 0.12
C MET A 34 -3.37 1.04 0.83
N ASP A 35 -3.64 -0.22 0.52
CA ASP A 35 -2.76 -1.32 0.87
C ASP A 35 -1.66 -1.45 -0.18
N LEU A 36 -0.41 -1.20 0.25
CA LEU A 36 0.74 -1.15 -0.64
C LEU A 36 1.09 -2.53 -1.22
N TYR A 37 0.97 -3.59 -0.42
CA TYR A 37 1.21 -4.95 -0.86
C TYR A 37 0.20 -5.38 -1.93
N TRP A 38 -1.10 -5.22 -1.65
CA TRP A 38 -2.15 -5.61 -2.58
C TRP A 38 -2.13 -4.79 -3.87
N THR A 39 -1.80 -3.49 -3.80
CA THR A 39 -1.63 -2.64 -4.98
C THR A 39 -0.51 -3.16 -5.88
N VAL A 40 0.68 -3.45 -5.31
CA VAL A 40 1.82 -3.97 -6.08
C VAL A 40 1.55 -5.39 -6.57
N LYS A 41 0.89 -6.23 -5.77
CA LYS A 41 0.49 -7.59 -6.16
C LYS A 41 -0.48 -7.59 -7.32
N GLY A 42 -1.42 -6.65 -7.34
CA GLY A 42 -2.34 -6.40 -8.44
C GLY A 42 -1.69 -5.82 -9.71
N GLY A 43 -0.37 -5.58 -9.68
CA GLY A 43 0.39 -5.05 -10.82
C GLY A 43 0.33 -3.53 -10.97
N ALA A 44 -0.20 -2.83 -9.97
CA ALA A 44 -0.29 -1.37 -9.98
C ALA A 44 0.88 -0.72 -9.20
N ASN A 45 1.11 0.57 -9.48
CA ASN A 45 2.17 1.34 -8.85
C ASN A 45 1.57 2.39 -7.88
N PRO A 46 1.80 2.28 -6.57
CA PRO A 46 1.29 3.25 -5.59
C PRO A 46 1.69 4.70 -5.90
N VAL A 47 2.93 4.92 -6.33
CA VAL A 47 3.43 6.27 -6.65
C VAL A 47 2.64 6.91 -7.79
N GLU A 48 2.31 6.15 -8.84
CA GLU A 48 1.50 6.65 -9.95
C GLU A 48 0.09 7.05 -9.50
N TYR A 49 -0.52 6.28 -8.60
CA TYR A 49 -1.82 6.62 -8.02
C TYR A 49 -1.74 7.90 -7.18
N PHE A 50 -0.69 8.08 -6.39
CA PHE A 50 -0.49 9.30 -5.61
C PHE A 50 -0.31 10.54 -6.49
N GLU A 51 0.39 10.39 -7.61
CA GLU A 51 0.59 11.48 -8.58
C GLU A 51 -0.71 11.86 -9.30
N ARG A 52 -1.53 10.87 -9.69
CA ARG A 52 -2.79 11.09 -10.42
C ARG A 52 -3.93 11.58 -9.52
N HIS A 53 -3.93 11.19 -8.23
CA HIS A 53 -5.04 11.45 -7.31
C HIS A 53 -4.56 12.07 -5.98
N PRO A 54 -3.95 13.28 -6.01
CA PRO A 54 -3.43 13.91 -4.81
C PRO A 54 -4.52 14.15 -3.76
N GLY A 55 -4.19 13.96 -2.48
CA GLY A 55 -5.08 14.19 -1.37
C GLY A 55 -6.18 13.13 -1.17
N ARG A 56 -6.15 11.99 -1.91
CA ARG A 56 -7.16 10.94 -1.79
C ARG A 56 -6.80 9.85 -0.79
N PHE A 57 -5.51 9.60 -0.54
CA PHE A 57 -5.00 8.47 0.25
C PHE A 57 -4.63 8.92 1.66
N HIS A 58 -5.62 8.92 2.57
CA HIS A 58 -5.38 9.37 3.94
C HIS A 58 -4.71 8.32 4.82
N LEU A 59 -4.89 7.06 4.49
CA LEU A 59 -4.39 5.93 5.24
C LEU A 59 -3.58 5.00 4.33
N LEU A 60 -2.56 4.35 4.87
CA LEU A 60 -1.81 3.29 4.18
C LEU A 60 -1.74 2.05 5.07
N HIS A 61 -2.04 0.87 4.49
CA HIS A 61 -1.53 -0.39 4.99
C HIS A 61 -0.12 -0.62 4.46
N VAL A 62 0.82 -0.69 5.39
CA VAL A 62 2.23 -0.88 5.10
C VAL A 62 2.55 -2.36 5.28
N LYS A 63 2.40 -3.11 4.19
CA LYS A 63 2.73 -4.53 4.05
C LYS A 63 3.82 -4.70 3.03
N ASP A 64 4.74 -5.63 3.24
CA ASP A 64 5.81 -5.93 2.29
C ASP A 64 5.61 -7.27 1.58
N MET A 65 6.32 -7.49 0.49
CA MET A 65 6.18 -8.62 -0.39
C MET A 65 7.52 -9.28 -0.64
N ASP A 66 7.61 -10.59 -0.47
CA ASP A 66 8.82 -11.35 -0.74
C ASP A 66 9.19 -11.39 -2.25
N ALA A 67 10.42 -11.77 -2.52
CA ALA A 67 10.95 -11.89 -3.88
C ALA A 67 10.64 -13.25 -4.55
N THR A 68 9.89 -14.14 -3.89
CA THR A 68 9.57 -15.45 -4.47
C THR A 68 8.52 -15.33 -5.59
N PRO A 69 8.40 -16.31 -6.48
CA PRO A 69 7.32 -16.33 -7.48
C PRO A 69 5.91 -16.28 -6.88
N ARG A 70 5.75 -16.72 -5.62
CA ARG A 70 4.49 -16.63 -4.88
C ARG A 70 4.13 -15.22 -4.47
N ARG A 71 5.13 -14.31 -4.37
CA ARG A 71 4.97 -12.92 -3.95
C ARG A 71 4.18 -12.84 -2.65
N PHE A 72 4.68 -13.56 -1.63
CA PHE A 72 4.00 -13.71 -0.34
C PHE A 72 4.33 -12.56 0.62
N PHE A 73 3.72 -12.57 1.80
CA PHE A 73 3.96 -11.53 2.81
C PHE A 73 5.40 -11.60 3.35
N ALA A 74 5.98 -10.45 3.61
CA ALA A 74 7.27 -10.30 4.24
C ALA A 74 7.20 -9.24 5.36
N ASP A 75 8.12 -9.30 6.31
CA ASP A 75 8.31 -8.20 7.26
C ASP A 75 8.71 -6.94 6.50
N VAL A 76 8.17 -5.80 6.89
CA VAL A 76 8.43 -4.52 6.22
C VAL A 76 9.93 -4.21 6.23
N GLY A 77 10.49 -3.98 5.03
CA GLY A 77 11.90 -3.75 4.79
C GLY A 77 12.73 -5.02 4.53
N ARG A 78 12.09 -6.19 4.51
CA ARG A 78 12.72 -7.47 4.11
C ARG A 78 12.21 -8.00 2.77
N GLY A 79 11.27 -7.29 2.16
CA GLY A 79 10.70 -7.64 0.88
C GLY A 79 11.20 -6.77 -0.28
N THR A 80 10.32 -6.54 -1.25
CA THR A 80 10.66 -5.92 -2.53
C THR A 80 9.98 -4.57 -2.77
N ILE A 81 9.10 -4.14 -1.87
CA ILE A 81 8.36 -2.88 -2.04
C ILE A 81 9.27 -1.69 -1.70
N ASP A 82 9.38 -0.73 -2.62
CA ASP A 82 10.18 0.49 -2.44
C ASP A 82 9.44 1.52 -1.57
N PHE A 83 9.45 1.31 -0.26
CA PHE A 83 8.82 2.22 0.70
C PHE A 83 9.44 3.61 0.68
N LYS A 84 10.72 3.75 0.35
CA LYS A 84 11.38 5.05 0.28
C LYS A 84 10.70 5.94 -0.77
N SER A 85 10.56 5.44 -1.99
CA SER A 85 9.90 6.17 -3.07
C SER A 85 8.43 6.46 -2.78
N ILE A 86 7.73 5.52 -2.14
CA ILE A 86 6.31 5.66 -1.76
C ILE A 86 6.17 6.76 -0.71
N PHE A 87 6.94 6.70 0.38
CA PHE A 87 6.82 7.67 1.48
C PHE A 87 7.28 9.06 1.09
N ALA A 88 8.24 9.20 0.18
CA ALA A 88 8.61 10.49 -0.39
C ALA A 88 7.44 11.20 -1.10
N ARG A 89 6.37 10.49 -1.44
CA ARG A 89 5.15 11.01 -2.07
C ARG A 89 3.95 11.08 -1.12
N SER A 90 4.11 10.61 0.11
CA SER A 90 3.02 10.49 1.09
C SER A 90 2.32 11.83 1.36
N ARG A 91 3.08 12.94 1.41
CA ARG A 91 2.52 14.28 1.59
C ARG A 91 1.59 14.69 0.44
N LYS A 92 1.98 14.41 -0.81
CA LYS A 92 1.16 14.70 -1.99
C LYS A 92 -0.08 13.82 -2.03
N ALA A 93 0.07 12.56 -1.66
CA ALA A 93 -1.04 11.60 -1.54
C ALA A 93 -2.08 12.02 -0.48
N GLY A 94 -1.67 12.81 0.52
CA GLY A 94 -2.51 13.25 1.63
C GLY A 94 -2.51 12.30 2.83
N VAL A 95 -1.46 11.44 2.94
CA VAL A 95 -1.35 10.43 3.99
C VAL A 95 -1.27 11.07 5.37
N ARG A 96 -2.03 10.53 6.31
CA ARG A 96 -2.13 10.98 7.70
C ARG A 96 -1.73 9.89 8.70
N HIS A 97 -2.01 8.61 8.36
CA HIS A 97 -1.74 7.48 9.23
C HIS A 97 -1.22 6.29 8.45
N TYR A 98 -0.37 5.50 9.09
CA TYR A 98 0.23 4.28 8.57
C TYR A 98 -0.11 3.13 9.52
N PHE A 99 -0.52 2.00 8.96
CA PHE A 99 -0.80 0.76 9.69
C PHE A 99 0.13 -0.32 9.17
N VAL A 100 1.04 -0.77 10.02
CA VAL A 100 1.93 -1.89 9.67
C VAL A 100 1.18 -3.19 9.89
N GLU A 101 1.17 -4.03 8.87
CA GLU A 101 0.46 -5.30 8.92
C GLU A 101 1.28 -6.41 8.22
N ASN A 102 1.20 -7.61 8.77
CA ASN A 102 1.67 -8.83 8.14
C ASN A 102 0.66 -9.93 8.46
N ASP A 103 -0.08 -10.39 7.45
CA ASP A 103 -1.22 -11.31 7.65
C ASP A 103 -0.77 -12.70 8.06
N GLU A 104 0.41 -13.14 7.61
CA GLU A 104 0.97 -14.46 7.88
C GLU A 104 2.49 -14.35 8.16
N PRO A 105 2.88 -13.86 9.35
CA PRO A 105 4.30 -13.81 9.71
C PRO A 105 4.90 -15.22 9.79
N ALA A 106 6.11 -15.39 9.23
CA ALA A 106 6.79 -16.70 9.19
C ALA A 106 7.19 -17.23 10.58
N GLY A 107 7.13 -16.38 11.61
CA GLY A 107 7.50 -16.71 12.99
C GLY A 107 6.64 -15.96 14.00
N SER A 108 7.24 -15.50 15.09
CA SER A 108 6.53 -14.71 16.11
C SER A 108 5.98 -13.41 15.52
N PRO A 109 4.68 -13.10 15.65
CA PRO A 109 4.11 -11.81 15.23
C PRO A 109 4.81 -10.62 15.91
N PHE A 110 5.26 -10.75 17.13
CA PHE A 110 5.97 -9.69 17.85
C PHE A 110 7.35 -9.42 17.26
N ASP A 111 8.05 -10.45 16.78
CA ASP A 111 9.35 -10.30 16.13
C ASP A 111 9.19 -9.68 14.74
N SER A 112 8.14 -10.06 14.01
CA SER A 112 7.76 -9.45 12.72
C SER A 112 7.46 -7.95 12.88
N LEU A 113 6.63 -7.58 13.87
CA LEU A 113 6.32 -6.17 14.14
C LEU A 113 7.57 -5.39 14.57
N ARG A 114 8.43 -5.97 15.40
CA ARG A 114 9.69 -5.35 15.82
C ARG A 114 10.63 -5.11 14.64
N ALA A 115 10.80 -6.09 13.76
CA ALA A 115 11.63 -5.96 12.55
C ALA A 115 11.10 -4.84 11.64
N SER A 116 9.80 -4.81 11.39
CA SER A 116 9.12 -3.80 10.59
C SER A 116 9.27 -2.40 11.20
N PHE A 117 9.05 -2.25 12.51
CA PHE A 117 9.25 -0.99 13.22
C PHE A 117 10.70 -0.51 13.16
N ASP A 118 11.67 -1.41 13.39
CA ASP A 118 13.09 -1.06 13.37
C ASP A 118 13.59 -0.62 11.99
N TYR A 119 12.99 -1.15 10.92
CA TYR A 119 13.24 -0.68 9.56
C TYR A 119 12.63 0.72 9.34
N LEU A 120 11.33 0.87 9.61
CA LEU A 120 10.59 2.09 9.31
C LEU A 120 11.12 3.31 10.08
N ARG A 121 11.51 3.15 11.35
CA ARG A 121 12.05 4.27 12.15
C ARG A 121 13.41 4.80 11.67
N ARG A 122 14.10 4.05 10.80
CA ARG A 122 15.40 4.44 10.21
C ARG A 122 15.27 4.86 8.75
N LEU A 123 14.09 4.70 8.17
CA LEU A 123 13.87 5.01 6.77
C LEU A 123 13.86 6.52 6.56
N GLU A 124 14.81 7.00 5.78
CA GLU A 124 14.91 8.41 5.36
C GLU A 124 14.34 8.58 3.95
N PHE A 125 13.43 9.55 3.73
CA PHE A 125 12.75 9.79 2.47
C PHE A 125 12.40 11.27 2.23
#